data_9db66650ee0606bbc2c93542a1503567
#
_entry.id   9db66650ee0606bbc2c93542a1503567
#
_cell.length_a   1.000
_cell.length_b   1.000
_cell.length_c   1.000
_cell.angle_alpha   90.00
_cell.angle_beta   90.00
_cell.angle_gamma   90.00
#
_symmetry.space_group_name_H-M   'P 1'
#
loop_
_entity.id
_entity.type
_entity.pdbx_description
1 polymer ?
#
loop_
_entity_poly.entity_id
_entity_poly.type
_entity_poly.pdbx_seq_one_letter_code
_entity_poly.pdbx_strand_id
1 'polypeptide(L)'
;MIEEATSSKHSGTTDAPLVSVVAPCFNAEKYLEEALRSIYEQDYPNFEVIIVDDGSTDNSYAMLEQLQKVHGFQLYRQQNQGVSAALNFGLRHARGDYVATPDLDDIMLPHSLSVRAAYLDQHSEVGCVGALV
;
A
#
# COMPACT_ATOMS: atom_id res chain seq x y z
N MET A 1 4.83 15.97 -9.25
CA MET A 1 4.99 15.54 -8.83
C MET A 1 5.05 15.19 -8.33
N ILE A 2 5.04 15.04 -8.33
CA ILE A 2 5.37 14.66 -7.76
C ILE A 2 5.94 14.36 -7.55
N GLU A 3 6.01 14.54 -7.83
CA GLU A 3 6.77 14.27 -7.50
C GLU A 3 7.15 14.37 -6.92
N GLU A 4 7.15 14.72 -6.72
CA GLU A 4 7.60 14.70 -5.98
C GLU A 4 7.32 14.62 -5.03
N ALA A 5 6.88 14.68 -4.67
CA ALA A 5 6.76 14.51 -3.71
C ALA A 5 6.70 13.76 -3.24
N THR A 6 6.76 13.20 -3.26
CA THR A 6 7.04 12.31 -2.72
C THR A 6 8.07 11.87 -2.74
N SER A 7 8.39 11.93 -3.09
CA SER A 7 9.41 11.37 -3.19
C SER A 7 10.57 11.29 -2.73
N SER A 8 10.63 11.43 -2.33
CA SER A 8 11.90 11.47 -1.76
C SER A 8 12.43 10.15 -1.36
N LYS A 9 11.65 9.33 -1.02
CA LYS A 9 12.03 8.05 -0.61
C LYS A 9 12.80 7.31 -1.65
N HIS A 10 12.45 7.51 -2.84
CA HIS A 10 13.23 6.96 -3.90
C HIS A 10 13.86 8.12 -4.59
N SER A 11 15.08 8.24 -4.45
CA SER A 11 15.83 9.36 -4.93
C SER A 11 15.89 9.47 -6.43
N GLY A 12 15.22 8.63 -7.14
CA GLY A 12 15.28 8.62 -8.58
C GLY A 12 16.46 7.85 -9.12
N THR A 13 17.23 7.22 -8.25
CA THR A 13 18.39 6.46 -8.68
C THR A 13 18.11 4.99 -8.86
N THR A 14 16.92 4.52 -8.53
CA THR A 14 16.61 3.12 -8.65
C THR A 14 15.92 2.83 -9.97
N ASP A 15 16.26 1.70 -10.59
CA ASP A 15 15.59 1.20 -11.77
C ASP A 15 14.44 0.27 -11.43
N ALA A 16 14.21 0.02 -10.16
CA ALA A 16 13.14 -0.86 -9.73
C ALA A 16 11.79 -0.28 -10.11
N PRO A 17 10.87 -1.09 -10.66
CA PRO A 17 9.53 -0.62 -10.97
C PRO A 17 8.82 -0.08 -9.74
N LEU A 18 7.97 0.89 -9.93
CA LEU A 18 7.17 1.43 -8.82
C LEU A 18 6.06 0.46 -8.48
N VAL A 19 5.92 0.13 -7.21
CA VAL A 19 4.82 -0.68 -6.69
C VAL A 19 3.86 0.25 -5.96
N SER A 20 2.59 0.21 -6.33
CA SER A 20 1.55 0.91 -5.59
C SER A 20 0.94 -0.06 -4.59
N VAL A 21 1.12 0.23 -3.31
CA VAL A 21 0.50 -0.55 -2.24
C VAL A 21 -0.84 0.10 -1.94
N VAL A 22 -1.93 -0.56 -2.33
CA VAL A 22 -3.28 -0.04 -2.16
C VAL A 22 -3.98 -0.86 -1.08
N ALA A 23 -4.31 -0.23 0.03
CA ALA A 23 -4.85 -0.93 1.19
C ALA A 23 -6.19 -0.33 1.63
N PRO A 24 -7.26 -1.11 1.56
CA PRO A 24 -8.53 -0.69 2.15
C PRO A 24 -8.45 -0.84 3.66
N CYS A 25 -9.16 0.01 4.37
CA CYS A 25 -9.23 -0.03 5.83
C CYS A 25 -10.68 0.03 6.28
N PHE A 26 -11.09 -0.92 7.10
CA PHE A 26 -12.39 -0.86 7.74
C PHE A 26 -12.30 -1.48 9.13
N ASN A 27 -12.47 -0.64 10.16
CA ASN A 27 -12.47 -1.08 11.56
C ASN A 27 -11.28 -1.97 11.90
N ALA A 28 -10.08 -1.45 11.65
CA ALA A 28 -8.83 -2.18 11.85
C ALA A 28 -7.97 -1.60 12.96
N GLU A 29 -8.54 -0.84 13.90
CA GLU A 29 -7.75 -0.09 14.88
C GLU A 29 -6.79 -0.97 15.68
N LYS A 30 -7.13 -2.22 15.92
CA LYS A 30 -6.28 -3.12 16.73
C LYS A 30 -4.98 -3.50 16.03
N TYR A 31 -4.98 -3.49 14.71
CA TYR A 31 -3.86 -4.05 13.92
C TYR A 31 -3.15 -3.02 13.06
N LEU A 32 -3.75 -1.84 12.94
CA LEU A 32 -3.38 -0.86 11.94
C LEU A 32 -1.93 -0.40 12.04
N GLU A 33 -1.49 -0.09 13.23
CA GLU A 33 -0.14 0.43 13.44
C GLU A 33 0.92 -0.60 13.05
N GLU A 34 0.71 -1.83 13.47
CA GLU A 34 1.65 -2.91 13.19
C GLU A 34 1.64 -3.27 11.71
N ALA A 35 0.46 -3.30 11.09
CA ALA A 35 0.34 -3.58 9.67
C ALA A 35 1.07 -2.52 8.84
N LEU A 36 0.88 -1.25 9.17
CA LEU A 36 1.58 -0.18 8.45
C LEU A 36 3.08 -0.24 8.64
N ARG A 37 3.52 -0.55 9.86
CA ARG A 37 4.96 -0.71 10.10
C ARG A 37 5.52 -1.78 9.17
N SER A 38 4.82 -2.90 9.00
CA SER A 38 5.32 -3.98 8.16
C SER A 38 5.40 -3.57 6.69
N ILE A 39 4.51 -2.69 6.24
CA ILE A 39 4.58 -2.16 4.88
C ILE A 39 5.81 -1.27 4.72
N TYR A 40 6.06 -0.40 5.67
CA TYR A 40 7.18 0.54 5.55
C TYR A 40 8.53 -0.10 5.86
N GLU A 41 8.55 -1.31 6.43
CA GLU A 41 9.77 -2.09 6.65
C GLU A 41 10.09 -3.01 5.47
N GLN A 42 9.34 -2.93 4.38
CA GLN A 42 9.67 -3.69 3.18
C GLN A 42 11.03 -3.29 2.63
N ASP A 43 11.80 -4.28 2.16
CA ASP A 43 13.12 -4.03 1.62
C ASP A 43 13.10 -3.60 0.16
N TYR A 44 11.94 -3.38 -0.41
CA TYR A 44 11.80 -2.93 -1.80
C TYR A 44 11.97 -1.40 -1.87
N PRO A 45 12.82 -0.90 -2.79
CA PRO A 45 13.22 0.52 -2.73
C PRO A 45 12.23 1.51 -3.31
N ASN A 46 11.24 1.08 -4.11
CA ASN A 46 10.42 2.02 -4.86
C ASN A 46 8.93 1.66 -4.76
N PHE A 47 8.28 2.19 -3.74
CA PHE A 47 6.84 1.95 -3.58
C PHE A 47 6.14 3.20 -3.04
N GLU A 48 4.87 3.30 -3.36
CA GLU A 48 3.96 4.30 -2.79
C GLU A 48 2.87 3.58 -2.03
N VAL A 49 2.23 4.26 -1.08
CA VAL A 49 1.16 3.68 -0.28
C VAL A 49 -0.08 4.54 -0.41
N ILE A 50 -1.20 3.90 -0.71
CA ILE A 50 -2.50 4.54 -0.85
C ILE A 50 -3.48 3.80 0.05
N ILE A 51 -4.06 4.50 1.01
CA ILE A 51 -4.99 3.89 1.96
C ILE A 51 -6.36 4.52 1.77
N VAL A 52 -7.37 3.68 1.68
CA VAL A 52 -8.76 4.12 1.54
C VAL A 52 -9.56 3.60 2.72
N ASP A 53 -10.00 4.50 3.58
CA ASP A 53 -10.85 4.14 4.70
C ASP A 53 -12.28 4.00 4.20
N ASP A 54 -12.86 2.84 4.40
CA ASP A 54 -14.19 2.50 3.90
C ASP A 54 -15.26 2.80 4.95
N GLY A 55 -15.20 4.00 5.53
CA GLY A 55 -16.21 4.43 6.47
C GLY A 55 -16.11 3.77 7.84
N SER A 56 -14.90 3.60 8.35
CA SER A 56 -14.70 2.99 9.67
C SER A 56 -15.49 3.70 10.75
N THR A 57 -16.07 2.94 11.67
CA THR A 57 -16.84 3.46 12.80
C THR A 57 -16.04 3.45 14.09
N ASP A 58 -14.84 2.85 14.09
CA ASP A 58 -13.95 2.86 15.24
C ASP A 58 -12.91 3.98 15.08
N ASN A 59 -11.79 3.90 15.77
CA ASN A 59 -10.75 4.92 15.73
C ASN A 59 -9.78 4.79 14.53
N SER A 60 -10.05 3.89 13.60
CA SER A 60 -9.14 3.65 12.49
C SER A 60 -8.80 4.92 11.70
N TYR A 61 -9.80 5.70 11.33
CA TYR A 61 -9.52 6.87 10.51
C TYR A 61 -8.69 7.91 11.26
N ALA A 62 -9.01 8.14 12.54
CA ALA A 62 -8.23 9.08 13.35
C ALA A 62 -6.78 8.60 13.49
N MET A 63 -6.57 7.29 13.65
CA MET A 63 -5.23 6.72 13.70
C MET A 63 -4.51 6.90 12.37
N LEU A 64 -5.22 6.69 11.27
CA LEU A 64 -4.62 6.87 9.93
C LEU A 64 -4.18 8.32 9.71
N GLU A 65 -4.96 9.28 10.19
CA GLU A 65 -4.56 10.68 10.07
C GLU A 65 -3.26 10.97 10.82
N GLN A 66 -3.09 10.38 12.00
CA GLN A 66 -1.86 10.55 12.76
C GLN A 66 -0.68 9.83 12.10
N LEU A 67 -0.89 8.61 11.64
CA LEU A 67 0.15 7.83 10.99
C LEU A 67 0.56 8.43 9.65
N GLN A 68 -0.36 9.10 8.96
CA GLN A 68 -0.03 9.81 7.73
C GLN A 68 1.02 10.89 7.96
N LYS A 69 0.97 11.55 9.10
CA LYS A 69 1.96 12.58 9.43
C LYS A 69 3.36 12.00 9.57
N VAL A 70 3.45 10.74 9.97
CA VAL A 70 4.74 10.06 10.13
C VAL A 70 5.23 9.49 8.80
N HIS A 71 4.36 8.85 8.04
CA HIS A 71 4.76 8.06 6.87
C HIS A 71 4.48 8.75 5.54
N GLY A 72 3.52 9.66 5.47
CA GLY A 72 3.27 10.43 4.27
C GLY A 72 2.48 9.73 3.18
N PHE A 73 1.74 8.67 3.51
CA PHE A 73 0.92 7.98 2.50
C PHE A 73 -0.25 8.84 2.05
N GLN A 74 -0.84 8.47 0.92
CA GLN A 74 -2.10 9.08 0.47
C GLN A 74 -3.24 8.45 1.27
N LEU A 75 -4.12 9.29 1.79
CA LEU A 75 -5.24 8.84 2.60
C LEU A 75 -6.55 9.38 2.05
N TYR A 76 -7.47 8.49 1.78
CA TYR A 76 -8.80 8.85 1.30
C TYR A 76 -9.85 8.19 2.19
N ARG A 77 -11.05 8.75 2.17
CA ARG A 77 -12.17 8.19 2.92
C ARG A 77 -13.41 8.18 2.05
N GLN A 78 -14.18 7.10 2.15
CA GLN A 78 -15.47 6.99 1.48
C GLN A 78 -16.51 6.49 2.46
N GLN A 79 -17.78 6.66 2.12
CA GLN A 79 -18.85 5.99 2.88
C GLN A 79 -18.69 4.49 2.66
N ASN A 80 -19.12 3.71 3.65
CA ASN A 80 -18.95 2.26 3.59
C ASN A 80 -19.64 1.71 2.34
N GLN A 81 -18.87 1.15 1.44
CA GLN A 81 -19.33 0.58 0.17
C GLN A 81 -18.71 -0.77 -0.10
N GLY A 82 -17.87 -1.26 0.79
CA GLY A 82 -17.25 -2.56 0.66
C GLY A 82 -15.81 -2.49 0.16
N VAL A 83 -15.10 -3.59 0.33
CA VAL A 83 -13.67 -3.68 0.04
C VAL A 83 -13.38 -3.45 -1.44
N SER A 84 -14.23 -3.96 -2.33
CA SER A 84 -14.00 -3.79 -3.77
C SER A 84 -14.10 -2.35 -4.19
N ALA A 85 -15.08 -1.60 -3.65
CA ALA A 85 -15.22 -0.18 -3.95
C ALA A 85 -14.01 0.61 -3.43
N ALA A 86 -13.53 0.27 -2.24
CA ALA A 86 -12.36 0.92 -1.66
C ALA A 86 -11.11 0.64 -2.49
N LEU A 87 -10.90 -0.60 -2.91
CA LEU A 87 -9.78 -0.97 -3.77
C LEU A 87 -9.86 -0.22 -5.10
N ASN A 88 -11.02 -0.17 -5.72
CA ASN A 88 -11.18 0.53 -6.99
C ASN A 88 -10.89 2.02 -6.83
N PHE A 89 -11.32 2.61 -5.72
CA PHE A 89 -11.02 4.01 -5.45
C PHE A 89 -9.50 4.24 -5.37
N GLY A 90 -8.81 3.39 -4.60
CA GLY A 90 -7.36 3.50 -4.46
C GLY A 90 -6.63 3.25 -5.76
N LEU A 91 -7.08 2.28 -6.54
CA LEU A 91 -6.44 1.95 -7.82
C LEU A 91 -6.47 3.11 -8.79
N ARG A 92 -7.51 3.95 -8.75
CA ARG A 92 -7.58 5.13 -9.61
C ARG A 92 -6.48 6.13 -9.31
N HIS A 93 -5.86 6.05 -8.14
CA HIS A 93 -4.78 6.95 -7.73
C HIS A 93 -3.41 6.29 -7.84
N ALA A 94 -3.36 5.01 -8.17
CA ALA A 94 -2.10 4.28 -8.26
C ALA A 94 -1.34 4.66 -9.52
N ARG A 95 -0.04 4.85 -9.38
CA ARG A 95 0.85 5.21 -10.50
C ARG A 95 1.88 4.12 -10.77
N GLY A 96 1.85 3.05 -10.00
CA GLY A 96 2.86 2.01 -10.07
C GLY A 96 2.74 1.12 -11.28
N ASP A 97 3.85 0.50 -11.62
CA ASP A 97 3.88 -0.54 -12.64
C ASP A 97 3.25 -1.82 -12.11
N TYR A 98 3.31 -2.02 -10.81
CA TYR A 98 2.70 -3.15 -10.12
C TYR A 98 1.83 -2.63 -8.99
N VAL A 99 0.87 -3.45 -8.58
CA VAL A 99 -0.02 -3.15 -7.46
C VAL A 99 0.03 -4.28 -6.46
N ALA A 100 0.18 -3.94 -5.19
CA ALA A 100 0.04 -4.88 -4.08
C ALA A 100 -1.16 -4.47 -3.25
N THR A 101 -1.95 -5.44 -2.81
CA THR A 101 -3.20 -5.15 -2.08
C THR A 101 -3.23 -5.88 -0.73
N PRO A 102 -2.41 -5.46 0.23
CA PRO A 102 -2.45 -6.08 1.56
C PRO A 102 -3.68 -5.64 2.34
N ASP A 103 -4.07 -6.43 3.31
CA ASP A 103 -5.08 -6.04 4.28
C ASP A 103 -4.40 -5.39 5.48
N LEU A 104 -5.04 -4.42 6.10
CA LEU A 104 -4.46 -3.70 7.24
C LEU A 104 -4.70 -4.41 8.58
N ASP A 105 -5.14 -5.65 8.55
CA ASP A 105 -5.15 -6.52 9.70
C ASP A 105 -4.11 -7.65 9.56
N ASP A 106 -3.25 -7.56 8.55
CA ASP A 106 -2.20 -8.54 8.28
C ASP A 106 -0.82 -7.89 8.35
N ILE A 107 0.19 -8.71 8.56
CA ILE A 107 1.58 -8.29 8.60
C ILE A 107 2.26 -8.77 7.32
N MET A 108 2.89 -7.85 6.59
CA MET A 108 3.67 -8.21 5.42
C MET A 108 5.07 -8.66 5.85
N LEU A 109 5.52 -9.78 5.31
CA LEU A 109 6.89 -10.22 5.55
C LEU A 109 7.87 -9.27 4.86
N PRO A 110 9.08 -9.10 5.41
CA PRO A 110 10.01 -8.06 4.95
C PRO A 110 10.39 -8.10 3.48
N HIS A 111 10.37 -9.27 2.86
CA HIS A 111 10.75 -9.43 1.46
C HIS A 111 9.57 -9.61 0.52
N SER A 112 8.36 -9.34 1.00
CA SER A 112 7.15 -9.64 0.25
C SER A 112 7.10 -8.90 -1.10
N LEU A 113 7.39 -7.61 -1.09
CA LEU A 113 7.35 -6.83 -2.31
C LEU A 113 8.51 -7.18 -3.24
N SER A 114 9.71 -7.31 -2.70
CA SER A 114 10.89 -7.55 -3.54
C SER A 114 10.83 -8.89 -4.23
N VAL A 115 10.39 -9.94 -3.56
CA VAL A 115 10.31 -11.27 -4.14
C VAL A 115 9.26 -11.31 -5.25
N ARG A 116 8.10 -10.72 -4.99
CA ARG A 116 7.02 -10.75 -5.98
C ARG A 116 7.31 -9.85 -7.18
N ALA A 117 7.88 -8.68 -6.95
CA ALA A 117 8.24 -7.79 -8.05
C ALA A 117 9.31 -8.42 -8.94
N ALA A 118 10.32 -9.06 -8.34
CA ALA A 118 11.35 -9.74 -9.10
C ALA A 118 10.77 -10.87 -9.94
N TYR A 119 9.83 -11.61 -9.39
CA TYR A 119 9.17 -12.68 -10.12
C TYR A 119 8.42 -12.14 -11.35
N LEU A 120 7.65 -11.07 -11.15
CA LEU A 120 6.90 -10.48 -12.25
C LEU A 120 7.80 -9.88 -13.32
N ASP A 121 8.95 -9.30 -12.91
CA ASP A 121 9.92 -8.78 -13.87
C ASP A 121 10.52 -9.87 -14.74
N GLN A 122 10.70 -11.06 -14.18
CA GLN A 122 11.34 -12.18 -14.87
C GLN A 122 10.35 -13.03 -15.68
N HIS A 123 9.06 -12.84 -15.47
CA HIS A 123 8.02 -13.67 -16.09
C HIS A 123 6.96 -12.77 -16.71
N SER A 124 7.29 -12.18 -17.86
CA SER A 124 6.40 -11.20 -18.49
C SER A 124 5.03 -11.77 -18.89
N GLU A 125 4.92 -13.08 -18.96
CA GLU A 125 3.64 -13.74 -19.28
C GLU A 125 2.72 -13.83 -18.07
N VAL A 126 3.23 -13.53 -16.85
CA VAL A 126 2.47 -13.64 -15.62
C VAL A 126 1.87 -12.28 -15.27
N GLY A 127 0.57 -12.25 -15.02
CA GLY A 127 -0.11 -11.01 -14.65
C GLY A 127 -0.32 -10.82 -13.16
N CYS A 128 -0.24 -11.91 -12.38
CA CYS A 128 -0.50 -11.83 -10.94
C CYS A 128 0.28 -12.93 -10.22
N VAL A 129 0.83 -12.59 -9.06
CA VAL A 129 1.56 -13.56 -8.25
C VAL A 129 1.10 -13.46 -6.80
N GLY A 130 0.86 -14.61 -6.19
CA GLY A 130 0.56 -14.71 -4.77
C GLY A 130 1.54 -15.67 -4.11
N ALA A 131 1.40 -15.83 -2.80
CA ALA A 131 2.24 -16.76 -2.06
C ALA A 131 1.35 -17.64 -1.20
N LEU A 132 1.79 -18.86 -1.01
CA LEU A 132 1.16 -19.75 -0.04
C LEU A 132 1.59 -19.32 1.36
N VAL A 133 0.68 -19.39 2.27
CA VAL A 133 0.94 -19.07 3.67
C VAL A 133 0.81 -20.30 4.53
#